data_235be7542cbe94cf4a06d611f2a27c7b
#
_entry.id   235be7542cbe94cf4a06d611f2a27c7b
#
_cell.length_a   1.000
_cell.length_b   1.000
_cell.length_c   1.000
_cell.angle_alpha   90.00
_cell.angle_beta   90.00
_cell.angle_gamma   90.00
#
_symmetry.space_group_name_H-M   'P 1'
#
loop_
_entity.id
_entity.type
_entity.pdbx_description
1 polymer ?
#
loop_
_entity_poly.entity_id
_entity_poly.type
_entity_poly.pdbx_seq_one_letter_code
_entity_poly.pdbx_strand_id
1 'polypeptide(L)'
;MSTTAVSLTTRLDAEWEHLASSAPAIAALARWRRLEPELAGWTDLEQLRAAVHDRGDVQRSDQILAALVRLAAVDGRGDVLAARVVLQLLVPGARRLARSLATLTGDVAAAEAAVFAELTILIRTYPWRRRPCRTAANLLLDCRQRLTRSLKRTRLELAAGLSPERNDVADPVEGEGRLALNDLLWWAQRRGVLDRFEAELLVASHVAGIPMSQLVTRFGRSRSTLFMLRASAEHRLRDALTAHRPEARPLPARPARGRTGPARGRTAVTATRPAA
;
A
#
# COMPACT_ATOMS: atom_id res chain seq x y z
N MET A 1 -17.91 -9.23 18.11
CA MET A 1 -18.50 -8.45 17.01
C MET A 1 -17.37 -7.76 16.27
N SER A 2 -16.97 -8.29 15.10
CA SER A 2 -15.88 -7.72 14.31
C SER A 2 -16.42 -6.53 13.54
N THR A 3 -16.04 -5.33 13.94
CA THR A 3 -16.32 -4.11 13.18
C THR A 3 -15.50 -4.20 11.89
N THR A 4 -16.16 -4.54 10.78
CA THR A 4 -15.54 -4.52 9.45
C THR A 4 -15.15 -3.07 9.16
N ALA A 5 -13.87 -2.76 9.25
CA ALA A 5 -13.35 -1.44 8.93
C ALA A 5 -13.70 -1.11 7.46
N VAL A 6 -14.56 -0.11 7.25
CA VAL A 6 -14.92 0.37 5.92
C VAL A 6 -13.64 0.83 5.22
N SER A 7 -13.36 0.29 4.04
CA SER A 7 -12.18 0.65 3.25
C SER A 7 -12.13 2.17 3.02
N LEU A 8 -10.92 2.74 3.07
CA LEU A 8 -10.70 4.16 2.78
C LEU A 8 -11.29 4.57 1.43
N THR A 9 -11.16 3.70 0.42
CA THR A 9 -11.72 3.94 -0.91
C THR A 9 -13.24 3.97 -0.94
N THR A 10 -13.93 3.14 -0.15
CA THR A 10 -15.39 3.19 -0.03
C THR A 10 -15.83 4.52 0.62
N ARG A 11 -15.08 5.00 1.59
CA ARG A 11 -15.34 6.31 2.22
C ARG A 11 -15.13 7.46 1.24
N LEU A 12 -14.11 7.39 0.38
CA LEU A 12 -13.86 8.38 -0.66
C LEU A 12 -14.94 8.37 -1.74
N ASP A 13 -15.45 7.19 -2.13
CA ASP A 13 -16.56 7.09 -3.09
C ASP A 13 -17.84 7.76 -2.52
N ALA A 14 -18.19 7.46 -1.27
CA ALA A 14 -19.33 8.12 -0.60
C ALA A 14 -19.12 9.63 -0.42
N GLU A 15 -17.91 10.05 -0.14
CA GLU A 15 -17.55 11.46 -0.05
C GLU A 15 -17.73 12.19 -1.39
N TRP A 16 -17.40 11.54 -2.51
CA TRP A 16 -17.55 12.14 -3.84
C TRP A 16 -19.00 12.54 -4.13
N GLU A 17 -19.96 11.70 -3.80
CA GLU A 17 -21.39 11.98 -4.01
C GLU A 17 -21.82 13.28 -3.33
N HIS A 18 -21.33 13.52 -2.10
CA HIS A 18 -21.58 14.76 -1.36
C HIS A 18 -20.78 15.93 -1.92
N LEU A 19 -19.54 15.70 -2.28
CA LEU A 19 -18.66 16.73 -2.80
C LEU A 19 -19.16 17.29 -4.14
N ALA A 20 -19.51 16.39 -5.07
CA ALA A 20 -19.90 16.76 -6.43
C ALA A 20 -21.16 17.64 -6.48
N SER A 21 -22.10 17.43 -5.56
CA SER A 21 -23.37 18.18 -5.45
C SER A 21 -23.30 19.38 -4.49
N SER A 22 -22.19 19.56 -3.76
CA SER A 22 -22.09 20.61 -2.73
C SER A 22 -22.04 22.03 -3.34
N ALA A 23 -22.71 22.98 -2.71
CA ALA A 23 -22.69 24.38 -3.11
C ALA A 23 -21.26 24.97 -3.19
N PRO A 24 -20.34 24.67 -2.26
CA PRO A 24 -18.93 25.10 -2.38
C PRO A 24 -18.23 24.55 -3.62
N ALA A 25 -18.50 23.29 -4.00
CA ALA A 25 -17.87 22.68 -5.19
C ALA A 25 -18.41 23.30 -6.49
N ILE A 26 -19.73 23.57 -6.57
CA ILE A 26 -20.34 24.24 -7.71
C ILE A 26 -19.76 25.66 -7.86
N ALA A 27 -19.68 26.43 -6.79
CA ALA A 27 -19.09 27.76 -6.80
C ALA A 27 -17.59 27.74 -7.17
N ALA A 28 -16.85 26.72 -6.69
CA ALA A 28 -15.45 26.54 -7.03
C ALA A 28 -15.26 26.22 -8.53
N LEU A 29 -16.05 25.30 -9.07
CA LEU A 29 -16.00 24.97 -10.51
C LEU A 29 -16.30 26.20 -11.37
N ALA A 30 -17.31 27.01 -11.00
CA ALA A 30 -17.62 28.26 -11.70
C ALA A 30 -16.43 29.26 -11.68
N ARG A 31 -15.67 29.31 -10.58
CA ARG A 31 -14.44 30.09 -10.46
C ARG A 31 -13.32 29.49 -11.31
N TRP A 32 -13.09 28.18 -11.26
CA TRP A 32 -12.03 27.49 -12.00
C TRP A 32 -12.21 27.63 -13.51
N ARG A 33 -13.44 27.56 -14.01
CA ARG A 33 -13.78 27.76 -15.43
C ARG A 33 -13.32 29.13 -15.99
N ARG A 34 -13.27 30.16 -15.15
CA ARG A 34 -12.77 31.49 -15.52
C ARG A 34 -11.25 31.57 -15.49
N LEU A 35 -10.59 30.69 -14.74
CA LEU A 35 -9.14 30.69 -14.54
C LEU A 35 -8.41 29.76 -15.49
N GLU A 36 -9.06 28.67 -15.88
CA GLU A 36 -8.49 27.60 -16.67
C GLU A 36 -9.41 27.31 -17.87
N PRO A 37 -8.99 27.69 -19.09
CA PRO A 37 -9.79 27.50 -20.31
C PRO A 37 -10.20 26.05 -20.56
N GLU A 38 -9.34 25.10 -20.16
CA GLU A 38 -9.58 23.66 -20.29
C GLU A 38 -10.79 23.18 -19.46
N LEU A 39 -11.20 23.97 -18.46
CA LEU A 39 -12.36 23.69 -17.62
C LEU A 39 -13.63 24.43 -18.07
N ALA A 40 -13.56 25.32 -19.06
CA ALA A 40 -14.67 26.20 -19.44
C ALA A 40 -15.94 25.46 -19.90
N GLY A 41 -15.77 24.28 -20.52
CA GLY A 41 -16.88 23.47 -21.04
C GLY A 41 -17.63 22.62 -20.02
N TRP A 42 -17.20 22.60 -18.75
CA TRP A 42 -17.77 21.68 -17.76
C TRP A 42 -18.69 22.40 -16.78
N THR A 43 -19.92 21.89 -16.62
CA THR A 43 -20.95 22.53 -15.78
C THR A 43 -21.03 21.92 -14.38
N ASP A 44 -20.60 20.67 -14.22
CA ASP A 44 -20.58 19.95 -12.95
C ASP A 44 -19.36 19.00 -12.84
N LEU A 45 -19.08 18.54 -11.63
CA LEU A 45 -17.94 17.68 -11.35
C LEU A 45 -18.13 16.25 -11.85
N GLU A 46 -19.36 15.76 -12.03
CA GLU A 46 -19.63 14.42 -12.56
C GLU A 46 -19.28 14.35 -14.06
N GLN A 47 -19.68 15.34 -14.83
CA GLN A 47 -19.28 15.42 -16.25
C GLN A 47 -17.76 15.50 -16.37
N LEU A 48 -17.11 16.30 -15.52
CA LEU A 48 -15.66 16.41 -15.48
C LEU A 48 -14.99 15.08 -15.12
N ARG A 49 -15.53 14.35 -14.14
CA ARG A 49 -15.07 13.00 -13.76
C ARG A 49 -15.23 12.01 -14.90
N ALA A 50 -16.38 12.00 -15.57
CA ALA A 50 -16.64 11.15 -16.72
C ALA A 50 -15.61 11.39 -17.83
N ALA A 51 -15.34 12.67 -18.17
CA ALA A 51 -14.36 13.04 -19.17
C ALA A 51 -12.91 12.65 -18.80
N VAL A 52 -12.54 12.77 -17.53
CA VAL A 52 -11.20 12.34 -17.07
C VAL A 52 -11.03 10.82 -17.16
N HIS A 53 -12.11 10.06 -17.00
CA HIS A 53 -12.06 8.59 -17.06
C HIS A 53 -12.36 8.04 -18.46
N ASP A 54 -12.69 8.90 -19.42
CA ASP A 54 -12.87 8.50 -20.81
C ASP A 54 -11.54 8.02 -21.41
N ARG A 55 -11.52 6.77 -21.85
CA ARG A 55 -10.34 6.16 -22.49
C ARG A 55 -10.21 6.56 -23.97
N GLY A 56 -11.27 7.08 -24.57
CA GLY A 56 -11.28 7.52 -25.95
C GLY A 56 -10.55 8.84 -26.17
N ASP A 57 -10.50 9.70 -25.15
CA ASP A 57 -9.85 11.02 -25.25
C ASP A 57 -8.85 11.25 -24.10
N VAL A 58 -7.72 10.54 -24.20
CA VAL A 58 -6.63 10.62 -23.21
C VAL A 58 -6.02 12.03 -23.15
N GLN A 59 -5.98 12.75 -24.27
CA GLN A 59 -5.42 14.08 -24.32
C GLN A 59 -6.29 15.06 -23.53
N ARG A 60 -7.60 15.01 -23.69
CA ARG A 60 -8.55 15.85 -22.96
C ARG A 60 -8.54 15.54 -21.47
N SER A 61 -8.51 14.27 -21.12
CA SER A 61 -8.37 13.81 -19.74
C SER A 61 -7.11 14.42 -19.08
N ASP A 62 -5.97 14.40 -19.77
CA ASP A 62 -4.72 14.96 -19.25
C ASP A 62 -4.77 16.48 -19.13
N GLN A 63 -5.37 17.20 -20.09
CA GLN A 63 -5.56 18.65 -20.04
C GLN A 63 -6.40 19.07 -18.83
N ILE A 64 -7.51 18.38 -18.57
CA ILE A 64 -8.36 18.63 -17.41
C ILE A 64 -7.58 18.43 -16.11
N LEU A 65 -6.86 17.31 -15.99
CA LEU A 65 -6.06 17.02 -14.81
C LEU A 65 -4.92 18.03 -14.62
N ALA A 66 -4.25 18.44 -15.69
CA ALA A 66 -3.21 19.45 -15.62
C ALA A 66 -3.76 20.80 -15.12
N ALA A 67 -4.94 21.23 -15.63
CA ALA A 67 -5.62 22.45 -15.17
C ALA A 67 -5.96 22.36 -13.66
N LEU A 68 -6.57 21.25 -13.22
CA LEU A 68 -6.90 21.06 -11.82
C LEU A 68 -5.66 21.03 -10.91
N VAL A 69 -4.56 20.43 -11.36
CA VAL A 69 -3.30 20.40 -10.62
C VAL A 69 -2.65 21.78 -10.55
N ARG A 70 -2.73 22.63 -11.59
CA ARG A 70 -2.30 24.03 -11.51
C ARG A 70 -3.06 24.81 -10.44
N LEU A 71 -4.36 24.56 -10.31
CA LEU A 71 -5.18 25.16 -9.25
C LEU A 71 -4.81 24.60 -7.86
N ALA A 72 -4.54 23.30 -7.77
CA ALA A 72 -4.28 22.59 -6.52
C ALA A 72 -2.88 22.86 -5.95
N ALA A 73 -1.87 22.98 -6.78
CA ALA A 73 -0.47 23.09 -6.35
C ALA A 73 -0.22 24.38 -5.53
N VAL A 74 0.66 24.28 -4.54
CA VAL A 74 1.01 25.41 -3.63
C VAL A 74 1.67 26.56 -4.40
N ASP A 75 2.54 26.22 -5.37
CA ASP A 75 3.19 27.17 -6.26
C ASP A 75 2.29 27.64 -7.44
N GLY A 76 1.07 27.11 -7.50
CA GLY A 76 0.00 27.54 -8.37
C GLY A 76 -0.98 28.46 -7.64
N ARG A 77 -2.19 27.98 -7.39
CA ARG A 77 -3.21 28.75 -6.64
C ARG A 77 -3.47 28.23 -5.22
N GLY A 78 -2.94 27.10 -4.88
CA GLY A 78 -3.08 26.50 -3.55
C GLY A 78 -4.51 26.06 -3.20
N ASP A 79 -5.41 25.89 -4.20
CA ASP A 79 -6.82 25.58 -3.97
C ASP A 79 -6.95 24.15 -3.39
N VAL A 80 -7.42 24.07 -2.16
CA VAL A 80 -7.57 22.78 -1.41
C VAL A 80 -8.67 21.94 -2.01
N LEU A 81 -9.75 22.56 -2.49
CA LEU A 81 -10.86 21.83 -3.09
C LEU A 81 -10.47 21.23 -4.45
N ALA A 82 -9.68 21.94 -5.24
CA ALA A 82 -9.10 21.39 -6.47
C ALA A 82 -8.19 20.21 -6.17
N ALA A 83 -7.37 20.28 -5.12
CA ALA A 83 -6.53 19.16 -4.68
C ALA A 83 -7.36 17.93 -4.30
N ARG A 84 -8.48 18.15 -3.59
CA ARG A 84 -9.41 17.08 -3.21
C ARG A 84 -10.08 16.45 -4.44
N VAL A 85 -10.52 17.25 -5.40
CA VAL A 85 -11.07 16.77 -6.68
C VAL A 85 -10.04 15.95 -7.45
N VAL A 86 -8.79 16.42 -7.58
CA VAL A 86 -7.72 15.64 -8.23
C VAL A 86 -7.50 14.31 -7.53
N LEU A 87 -7.46 14.28 -6.20
CA LEU A 87 -7.31 13.04 -5.43
C LEU A 87 -8.44 12.05 -5.75
N GLN A 88 -9.68 12.52 -5.78
CA GLN A 88 -10.86 11.72 -6.12
C GLN A 88 -10.79 11.15 -7.55
N LEU A 89 -10.37 11.97 -8.51
CA LEU A 89 -10.18 11.53 -9.91
C LEU A 89 -9.08 10.47 -10.05
N LEU A 90 -8.10 10.45 -9.15
CA LEU A 90 -7.03 9.47 -9.14
C LEU A 90 -7.36 8.17 -8.38
N VAL A 91 -8.51 8.07 -7.69
CA VAL A 91 -8.89 6.88 -6.89
C VAL A 91 -8.74 5.56 -7.65
N PRO A 92 -9.20 5.40 -8.92
CA PRO A 92 -9.04 4.12 -9.63
C PRO A 92 -7.58 3.72 -9.85
N GLY A 93 -6.70 4.71 -10.12
CA GLY A 93 -5.26 4.51 -10.25
C GLY A 93 -4.60 4.19 -8.91
N ALA A 94 -4.96 4.93 -7.87
CA ALA A 94 -4.48 4.76 -6.50
C ALA A 94 -4.82 3.37 -5.94
N ARG A 95 -6.03 2.87 -6.16
CA ARG A 95 -6.45 1.50 -5.79
C ARG A 95 -5.59 0.43 -6.44
N ARG A 96 -5.28 0.58 -7.75
CA ARG A 96 -4.41 -0.36 -8.45
C ARG A 96 -2.99 -0.33 -7.90
N LEU A 97 -2.49 0.88 -7.61
CA LEU A 97 -1.17 1.06 -7.00
C LEU A 97 -1.12 0.45 -5.59
N ALA A 98 -2.11 0.71 -4.74
CA ALA A 98 -2.18 0.16 -3.38
C ALA A 98 -2.17 -1.37 -3.39
N ARG A 99 -2.98 -2.01 -4.26
CA ARG A 99 -2.96 -3.47 -4.42
C ARG A 99 -1.59 -4.00 -4.84
N SER A 100 -0.88 -3.30 -5.72
CA SER A 100 0.48 -3.70 -6.13
C SER A 100 1.51 -3.53 -5.02
N LEU A 101 1.30 -2.61 -4.07
CA LEU A 101 2.18 -2.38 -2.92
C LEU A 101 1.81 -3.25 -1.72
N ALA A 102 0.58 -3.76 -1.64
CA ALA A 102 0.12 -4.62 -0.56
C ALA A 102 0.97 -5.89 -0.40
N THR A 103 1.53 -6.40 -1.50
CA THR A 103 2.51 -7.51 -1.46
C THR A 103 3.79 -7.17 -0.71
N LEU A 104 4.12 -5.88 -0.58
CA LEU A 104 5.30 -5.40 0.15
C LEU A 104 4.99 -5.00 1.59
N THR A 105 3.77 -4.53 1.85
CA THR A 105 3.33 -4.07 3.18
C THR A 105 2.66 -5.18 3.99
N GLY A 106 2.19 -6.25 3.33
CA GLY A 106 1.41 -7.32 3.96
C GLY A 106 -0.04 -6.94 4.31
N ASP A 107 -0.41 -5.66 4.14
CA ASP A 107 -1.74 -5.14 4.46
C ASP A 107 -2.22 -4.17 3.37
N VAL A 108 -3.40 -4.45 2.81
CA VAL A 108 -4.03 -3.64 1.76
C VAL A 108 -4.48 -2.29 2.32
N ALA A 109 -5.03 -2.25 3.53
CA ALA A 109 -5.52 -1.02 4.14
C ALA A 109 -4.37 -0.06 4.46
N ALA A 110 -3.25 -0.58 4.99
CA ALA A 110 -2.04 0.21 5.20
C ALA A 110 -1.46 0.73 3.89
N ALA A 111 -1.45 -0.09 2.83
CA ALA A 111 -1.01 0.34 1.49
C ALA A 111 -1.93 1.42 0.91
N GLU A 112 -3.25 1.31 1.04
CA GLU A 112 -4.21 2.34 0.63
C GLU A 112 -3.93 3.66 1.37
N ALA A 113 -3.85 3.63 2.70
CA ALA A 113 -3.59 4.81 3.51
C ALA A 113 -2.28 5.51 3.09
N ALA A 114 -1.20 4.74 2.88
CA ALA A 114 0.08 5.27 2.44
C ALA A 114 0.01 5.91 1.05
N VAL A 115 -0.68 5.27 0.09
CA VAL A 115 -0.83 5.79 -1.27
C VAL A 115 -1.62 7.09 -1.28
N PHE A 116 -2.74 7.17 -0.56
CA PHE A 116 -3.56 8.38 -0.52
C PHE A 116 -2.86 9.54 0.21
N ALA A 117 -2.15 9.26 1.30
CA ALA A 117 -1.34 10.25 2.00
C ALA A 117 -0.25 10.83 1.10
N GLU A 118 0.51 9.98 0.41
CA GLU A 118 1.58 10.41 -0.49
C GLU A 118 1.03 11.18 -1.71
N LEU A 119 -0.08 10.71 -2.32
CA LEU A 119 -0.73 11.43 -3.42
C LEU A 119 -1.19 12.82 -3.01
N THR A 120 -1.72 12.99 -1.79
CA THR A 120 -2.13 14.30 -1.28
C THR A 120 -0.95 15.27 -1.26
N ILE A 121 0.23 14.82 -0.80
CA ILE A 121 1.45 15.63 -0.79
C ILE A 121 1.89 15.93 -2.23
N LEU A 122 1.94 14.91 -3.10
CA LEU A 122 2.39 15.05 -4.48
C LEU A 122 1.51 16.00 -5.30
N ILE A 123 0.19 15.96 -5.13
CA ILE A 123 -0.75 16.88 -5.81
C ILE A 123 -0.43 18.33 -5.41
N ARG A 124 -0.20 18.57 -4.12
CA ARG A 124 0.10 19.91 -3.59
C ARG A 124 1.47 20.44 -4.00
N THR A 125 2.43 19.55 -4.24
CA THR A 125 3.83 19.89 -4.58
C THR A 125 4.19 19.56 -6.02
N TYR A 126 3.21 19.27 -6.88
CA TYR A 126 3.46 18.86 -8.25
C TYR A 126 4.14 19.97 -9.06
N PRO A 127 5.27 19.70 -9.73
CA PRO A 127 6.01 20.68 -10.51
C PRO A 127 5.38 20.91 -11.90
N TRP A 128 4.15 21.40 -11.94
CA TRP A 128 3.30 21.52 -13.13
C TRP A 128 3.96 22.29 -14.28
N ARG A 129 4.80 23.30 -13.99
CA ARG A 129 5.53 24.04 -15.02
C ARG A 129 6.55 23.19 -15.79
N ARG A 130 7.17 22.21 -15.09
CA ARG A 130 8.19 21.33 -15.67
C ARG A 130 7.61 20.07 -16.29
N ARG A 131 6.39 19.69 -15.90
CA ARG A 131 5.71 18.47 -16.33
C ARG A 131 4.26 18.76 -16.70
N PRO A 132 4.02 19.46 -17.86
CA PRO A 132 2.69 19.92 -18.24
C PRO A 132 1.77 18.83 -18.76
N CYS A 133 2.26 17.63 -19.01
CA CYS A 133 1.50 16.51 -19.59
C CYS A 133 1.70 15.21 -18.82
N ARG A 134 0.82 14.22 -19.08
CA ARG A 134 0.78 12.90 -18.43
C ARG A 134 0.65 13.01 -16.91
N THR A 135 -0.15 13.95 -16.45
CA THR A 135 -0.28 14.36 -15.06
C THR A 135 -0.64 13.18 -14.14
N ALA A 136 -1.66 12.39 -14.49
CA ALA A 136 -2.06 11.22 -13.71
C ALA A 136 -0.94 10.17 -13.63
N ALA A 137 -0.31 9.87 -14.77
CA ALA A 137 0.76 8.88 -14.82
C ALA A 137 1.98 9.31 -14.01
N ASN A 138 2.36 10.58 -14.09
CA ASN A 138 3.47 11.14 -13.32
C ASN A 138 3.20 11.09 -11.82
N LEU A 139 2.01 11.51 -11.36
CA LEU A 139 1.62 11.49 -9.95
C LEU A 139 1.65 10.06 -9.39
N LEU A 140 1.07 9.09 -10.10
CA LEU A 140 1.04 7.69 -9.67
C LEU A 140 2.43 7.05 -9.68
N LEU A 141 3.27 7.39 -10.67
CA LEU A 141 4.64 6.88 -10.77
C LEU A 141 5.53 7.45 -9.65
N ASP A 142 5.45 8.75 -9.40
CA ASP A 142 6.19 9.42 -8.33
C ASP A 142 5.76 8.87 -6.96
N CYS A 143 4.46 8.68 -6.75
CA CYS A 143 3.91 8.04 -5.56
C CYS A 143 4.49 6.64 -5.35
N ARG A 144 4.45 5.80 -6.38
CA ARG A 144 5.04 4.46 -6.34
C ARG A 144 6.52 4.50 -5.99
N GLN A 145 7.29 5.38 -6.63
CA GLN A 145 8.73 5.48 -6.40
C GLN A 145 9.05 5.92 -4.96
N ARG A 146 8.34 6.93 -4.43
CA ARG A 146 8.54 7.41 -3.06
C ARG A 146 8.21 6.35 -2.04
N LEU A 147 7.04 5.71 -2.16
CA LEU A 147 6.63 4.66 -1.24
C LEU A 147 7.55 3.45 -1.30
N THR A 148 7.98 3.02 -2.50
CA THR A 148 8.93 1.91 -2.61
C THR A 148 10.27 2.24 -1.97
N ARG A 149 10.76 3.48 -2.09
CA ARG A 149 12.01 3.93 -1.43
C ARG A 149 11.83 3.99 0.09
N SER A 150 10.72 4.53 0.57
CA SER A 150 10.40 4.59 2.00
C SER A 150 10.33 3.20 2.62
N LEU A 151 9.58 2.27 2.00
CA LEU A 151 9.47 0.89 2.47
C LEU A 151 10.82 0.16 2.50
N LYS A 152 11.67 0.40 1.49
CA LYS A 152 13.05 -0.15 1.48
C LYS A 152 13.88 0.42 2.61
N ARG A 153 13.80 1.74 2.86
CA ARG A 153 14.54 2.39 3.95
C ARG A 153 14.09 1.87 5.31
N THR A 154 12.78 1.82 5.57
CA THR A 154 12.25 1.28 6.83
C THR A 154 12.68 -0.17 7.04
N ARG A 155 12.71 -0.98 5.98
CA ARG A 155 13.18 -2.37 6.05
C ARG A 155 14.67 -2.48 6.38
N LEU A 156 15.49 -1.57 5.83
CA LEU A 156 16.92 -1.47 6.13
C LEU A 156 17.16 -0.96 7.56
N GLU A 157 16.39 0.02 8.01
CA GLU A 157 16.44 0.57 9.37
C GLU A 157 16.04 -0.49 10.41
N LEU A 158 14.98 -1.27 10.13
CA LEU A 158 14.59 -2.41 10.96
C LEU A 158 15.67 -3.50 10.98
N ALA A 159 16.27 -3.80 9.84
CA ALA A 159 17.36 -4.76 9.76
C ALA A 159 18.64 -4.27 10.47
N ALA A 160 18.92 -2.97 10.42
CA ALA A 160 20.05 -2.34 11.11
C ALA A 160 19.78 -2.18 12.61
N GLY A 161 18.54 -1.92 13.02
CA GLY A 161 18.13 -1.85 14.44
C GLY A 161 18.10 -3.22 15.14
N LEU A 162 18.21 -4.30 14.36
CA LEU A 162 18.49 -5.67 14.85
C LEU A 162 20.00 -5.93 15.04
N SER A 163 20.85 -4.90 14.98
CA SER A 163 22.28 -4.96 15.26
C SER A 163 22.55 -5.22 16.75
N PRO A 164 23.65 -5.90 17.13
CA PRO A 164 23.77 -6.84 18.24
C PRO A 164 23.85 -6.27 19.68
N GLU A 165 23.24 -5.16 19.99
CA GLU A 165 23.13 -4.66 21.39
C GLU A 165 21.94 -5.22 22.17
N ARG A 166 21.21 -6.17 21.61
CA ARG A 166 20.23 -6.98 22.34
C ARG A 166 20.77 -8.36 22.71
N ASN A 167 21.91 -8.38 23.33
CA ASN A 167 22.24 -9.44 24.27
C ASN A 167 21.69 -9.00 25.62
N ASP A 168 20.55 -9.53 25.96
CA ASP A 168 20.06 -9.90 27.28
C ASP A 168 18.54 -9.75 27.27
N VAL A 169 17.89 -10.77 26.77
CA VAL A 169 16.77 -11.50 27.35
C VAL A 169 16.44 -12.61 26.36
N ALA A 170 16.82 -13.80 26.72
CA ALA A 170 16.40 -15.03 26.07
C ALA A 170 14.90 -15.22 26.26
N ASP A 171 14.13 -15.02 25.21
CA ASP A 171 12.77 -15.55 25.12
C ASP A 171 12.75 -16.63 24.03
N PRO A 172 12.63 -17.92 24.41
CA PRO A 172 12.82 -19.05 23.50
C PRO A 172 11.53 -19.48 22.81
N VAL A 173 10.80 -18.59 22.13
CA VAL A 173 9.56 -18.96 21.40
C VAL A 173 9.40 -18.29 20.04
N GLU A 174 10.45 -17.88 19.35
CA GLU A 174 10.33 -17.39 17.97
C GLU A 174 11.21 -18.13 16.94
N GLY A 175 11.35 -19.46 17.10
CA GLY A 175 12.20 -20.29 16.27
C GLY A 175 11.54 -20.97 15.06
N GLU A 176 10.25 -20.80 14.78
CA GLU A 176 9.58 -21.60 13.73
C GLU A 176 8.84 -20.76 12.70
N GLY A 177 9.55 -20.00 11.87
CA GLY A 177 8.83 -19.39 10.74
C GLY A 177 9.55 -18.34 9.89
N ARG A 178 10.70 -17.86 10.26
CA ARG A 178 11.49 -16.94 9.42
C ARG A 178 12.79 -17.58 8.98
N LEU A 179 12.72 -18.35 7.89
CA LEU A 179 13.93 -18.58 7.11
C LEU A 179 14.43 -17.21 6.66
N ALA A 180 15.63 -16.81 7.08
CA ALA A 180 16.28 -15.65 6.50
C ALA A 180 16.32 -15.86 4.98
N LEU A 181 16.19 -14.78 4.20
CA LEU A 181 16.17 -14.90 2.73
C LEU A 181 17.37 -15.71 2.20
N ASN A 182 18.54 -15.56 2.83
CA ASN A 182 19.73 -16.33 2.51
C ASN A 182 19.52 -17.83 2.74
N ASP A 183 18.86 -18.21 3.83
CA ASP A 183 18.57 -19.60 4.13
C ASP A 183 17.57 -20.18 3.14
N LEU A 184 16.57 -19.39 2.75
CA LEU A 184 15.60 -19.75 1.73
C LEU A 184 16.28 -19.99 0.36
N LEU A 185 17.14 -19.09 -0.06
CA LEU A 185 17.85 -19.21 -1.33
C LEU A 185 18.84 -20.37 -1.31
N TRP A 186 19.54 -20.57 -0.20
CA TRP A 186 20.43 -21.70 0.00
C TRP A 186 19.65 -23.04 -0.01
N TRP A 187 18.51 -23.11 0.68
CA TRP A 187 17.60 -24.26 0.64
C TRP A 187 17.11 -24.56 -0.78
N ALA A 188 16.70 -23.50 -1.53
CA ALA A 188 16.23 -23.66 -2.90
C ALA A 188 17.34 -24.15 -3.85
N GLN A 189 18.58 -23.67 -3.66
CA GLN A 189 19.74 -24.13 -4.42
C GLN A 189 20.06 -25.61 -4.12
N ARG A 190 20.10 -26.00 -2.85
CA ARG A 190 20.37 -27.41 -2.47
C ARG A 190 19.34 -28.38 -3.00
N ARG A 191 18.11 -27.94 -3.18
CA ARG A 191 17.02 -28.74 -3.75
C ARG A 191 16.92 -28.65 -5.28
N GLY A 192 17.81 -27.92 -5.92
CA GLY A 192 17.78 -27.76 -7.37
C GLY A 192 16.60 -26.94 -7.89
N VAL A 193 15.89 -26.22 -7.02
CA VAL A 193 14.78 -25.33 -7.41
C VAL A 193 15.31 -24.09 -8.13
N LEU A 194 16.45 -23.57 -7.65
CA LEU A 194 17.15 -22.43 -8.22
C LEU A 194 18.59 -22.82 -8.52
N ASP A 195 19.12 -22.35 -9.64
CA ASP A 195 20.56 -22.37 -9.88
C ASP A 195 21.26 -21.17 -9.20
N ARG A 196 22.60 -21.18 -9.21
CA ARG A 196 23.40 -20.10 -8.58
C ARG A 196 23.14 -18.75 -9.24
N PHE A 197 23.02 -18.72 -10.55
CA PHE A 197 22.78 -17.49 -11.31
C PHE A 197 21.41 -16.91 -10.99
N GLU A 198 20.39 -17.75 -10.93
CA GLU A 198 19.00 -17.35 -10.62
C GLU A 198 18.90 -16.80 -9.19
N ALA A 199 19.54 -17.45 -8.22
CA ALA A 199 19.60 -16.95 -6.86
C ALA A 199 20.30 -15.58 -6.80
N GLU A 200 21.43 -15.40 -7.49
CA GLU A 200 22.13 -14.12 -7.56
C GLU A 200 21.28 -13.05 -8.25
N LEU A 201 20.58 -13.40 -9.33
CA LEU A 201 19.65 -12.50 -10.02
C LEU A 201 18.50 -12.04 -9.13
N LEU A 202 17.93 -12.95 -8.34
CA LEU A 202 16.87 -12.63 -7.37
C LEU A 202 17.40 -11.71 -6.28
N VAL A 203 18.56 -12.00 -5.70
CA VAL A 203 19.21 -11.12 -4.71
C VAL A 203 19.47 -9.75 -5.28
N ALA A 204 20.12 -9.67 -6.44
CA ALA A 204 20.50 -8.40 -7.06
C ALA A 204 19.25 -7.55 -7.42
N SER A 205 18.18 -8.17 -7.92
CA SER A 205 16.99 -7.45 -8.35
C SER A 205 16.05 -7.08 -7.20
N HIS A 206 15.84 -7.97 -6.22
CA HIS A 206 14.84 -7.78 -5.16
C HIS A 206 15.44 -7.24 -3.86
N VAL A 207 16.63 -7.69 -3.48
CA VAL A 207 17.27 -7.29 -2.22
C VAL A 207 18.13 -6.06 -2.42
N ALA A 208 19.08 -6.12 -3.36
CA ALA A 208 19.95 -5.00 -3.65
C ALA A 208 19.23 -3.89 -4.45
N GLY A 209 18.08 -4.19 -5.06
CA GLY A 209 17.27 -3.21 -5.80
C GLY A 209 17.98 -2.68 -7.05
N ILE A 210 18.93 -3.44 -7.60
CA ILE A 210 19.67 -3.04 -8.79
C ILE A 210 18.69 -3.01 -9.98
N PRO A 211 18.60 -1.89 -10.71
CA PRO A 211 17.71 -1.81 -11.86
C PRO A 211 18.14 -2.77 -12.96
N MET A 212 17.17 -3.33 -13.69
CA MET A 212 17.39 -4.35 -14.70
C MET A 212 18.38 -3.89 -15.80
N SER A 213 18.44 -2.59 -16.10
CA SER A 213 19.43 -2.02 -17.05
C SER A 213 20.88 -2.22 -16.59
N GLN A 214 21.13 -2.10 -15.30
CA GLN A 214 22.47 -2.34 -14.73
C GLN A 214 22.79 -3.84 -14.65
N LEU A 215 21.76 -4.67 -14.41
CA LEU A 215 21.93 -6.13 -14.41
C LEU A 215 22.27 -6.68 -15.81
N VAL A 216 21.79 -6.02 -16.88
CA VAL A 216 22.21 -6.33 -18.27
C VAL A 216 23.72 -6.23 -18.42
N THR A 217 24.30 -5.13 -17.95
CA THR A 217 25.76 -4.92 -18.01
C THR A 217 26.50 -5.90 -17.10
N ARG A 218 25.99 -6.14 -15.89
CA ARG A 218 26.62 -7.02 -14.90
C ARG A 218 26.64 -8.49 -15.34
N PHE A 219 25.54 -8.96 -15.91
CA PHE A 219 25.37 -10.37 -16.26
C PHE A 219 25.58 -10.68 -17.74
N GLY A 220 25.80 -9.67 -18.59
CA GLY A 220 26.04 -9.84 -20.02
C GLY A 220 24.88 -10.49 -20.80
N ARG A 221 23.63 -10.40 -20.28
CA ARG A 221 22.45 -10.99 -20.90
C ARG A 221 21.43 -9.91 -21.25
N SER A 222 20.62 -10.18 -22.29
CA SER A 222 19.59 -9.22 -22.71
C SER A 222 18.57 -8.95 -21.60
N ARG A 223 17.97 -7.77 -21.61
CA ARG A 223 16.96 -7.35 -20.64
C ARG A 223 15.76 -8.31 -20.61
N SER A 224 15.30 -8.75 -21.78
CA SER A 224 14.18 -9.70 -21.90
C SER A 224 14.54 -11.07 -21.31
N THR A 225 15.77 -11.56 -21.57
CA THR A 225 16.26 -12.82 -21.00
C THR A 225 16.32 -12.76 -19.48
N LEU A 226 16.84 -11.66 -18.89
CA LEU A 226 16.89 -11.50 -17.44
C LEU A 226 15.49 -11.41 -16.81
N PHE A 227 14.52 -10.76 -17.46
CA PHE A 227 13.14 -10.75 -17.00
C PHE A 227 12.50 -12.12 -17.02
N MET A 228 12.70 -12.90 -18.10
CA MET A 228 12.17 -14.27 -18.20
C MET A 228 12.78 -15.20 -17.16
N LEU A 229 14.09 -15.17 -16.99
CA LEU A 229 14.80 -15.99 -15.98
C LEU A 229 14.34 -15.65 -14.57
N ARG A 230 14.23 -14.36 -14.25
CA ARG A 230 13.73 -13.93 -12.94
C ARG A 230 12.30 -14.41 -12.69
N ALA A 231 11.37 -14.21 -13.65
CA ALA A 231 9.98 -14.64 -13.52
C ALA A 231 9.86 -16.17 -13.37
N SER A 232 10.65 -16.94 -14.13
CA SER A 232 10.71 -18.39 -14.03
C SER A 232 11.25 -18.85 -12.67
N ALA A 233 12.31 -18.22 -12.18
CA ALA A 233 12.90 -18.50 -10.87
C ALA A 233 11.92 -18.21 -9.72
N GLU A 234 11.22 -17.06 -9.78
CA GLU A 234 10.19 -16.68 -8.82
C GLU A 234 9.01 -17.69 -8.80
N HIS A 235 8.60 -18.17 -9.97
CA HIS A 235 7.52 -19.13 -10.09
C HIS A 235 7.92 -20.47 -9.45
N ARG A 236 9.08 -21.03 -9.83
CA ARG A 236 9.57 -22.30 -9.27
C ARG A 236 9.78 -22.21 -7.75
N LEU A 237 10.30 -21.10 -7.26
CA LEU A 237 10.47 -20.89 -5.82
C LEU A 237 9.12 -20.87 -5.09
N ARG A 238 8.12 -20.20 -5.64
CA ARG A 238 6.76 -20.16 -5.08
C ARG A 238 6.12 -21.53 -5.05
N ASP A 239 6.22 -22.28 -6.15
CA ASP A 239 5.66 -23.64 -6.25
C ASP A 239 6.33 -24.58 -5.26
N ALA A 240 7.66 -24.52 -5.14
CA ALA A 240 8.41 -25.34 -4.20
C ALA A 240 8.06 -25.00 -2.74
N LEU A 241 7.83 -23.73 -2.40
CA LEU A 241 7.40 -23.30 -1.07
C LEU A 241 5.97 -23.77 -0.77
N THR A 242 5.08 -23.71 -1.77
CA THR A 242 3.70 -24.16 -1.62
C THR A 242 3.64 -25.68 -1.42
N ALA A 243 4.44 -26.43 -2.18
CA ALA A 243 4.54 -27.89 -2.06
C ALA A 243 5.21 -28.33 -0.74
N HIS A 244 6.07 -27.48 -0.18
CA HIS A 244 6.79 -27.77 1.06
C HIS A 244 6.14 -27.20 2.32
N ARG A 245 4.96 -26.59 2.19
CA ARG A 245 4.18 -26.13 3.33
C ARG A 245 3.80 -27.36 4.17
N PRO A 246 4.34 -27.58 5.37
CA PRO A 246 3.88 -28.66 6.22
C PRO A 246 2.38 -28.45 6.43
N GLU A 247 1.57 -29.48 6.20
CA GLU A 247 0.15 -29.44 6.58
C GLU A 247 0.10 -28.88 8.00
N ALA A 248 -0.63 -27.78 8.17
CA ALA A 248 -0.74 -27.15 9.48
C ALA A 248 -1.28 -28.21 10.45
N ARG A 249 -0.37 -28.77 11.26
CA ARG A 249 -0.73 -29.71 12.30
C ARG A 249 -1.81 -29.04 13.14
N PRO A 250 -3.02 -29.64 13.24
CA PRO A 250 -4.08 -29.02 14.03
C PRO A 250 -3.52 -28.74 15.41
N LEU A 251 -3.60 -27.49 15.85
CA LEU A 251 -3.20 -27.09 17.20
C LEU A 251 -3.86 -28.03 18.18
N PRO A 252 -3.13 -28.64 19.12
CA PRO A 252 -3.73 -29.48 20.15
C PRO A 252 -4.80 -28.67 20.85
N ALA A 253 -6.01 -29.23 20.95
CA ALA A 253 -7.15 -28.61 21.60
C ALA A 253 -6.71 -28.11 22.96
N ARG A 254 -6.83 -26.83 23.22
CA ARG A 254 -6.50 -26.18 24.49
C ARG A 254 -7.26 -26.90 25.60
N PRO A 255 -6.60 -27.47 26.62
CA PRO A 255 -7.31 -28.16 27.68
C PRO A 255 -8.32 -27.22 28.32
N ALA A 256 -9.57 -27.66 28.39
CA ALA A 256 -10.65 -26.90 29.01
C ALA A 256 -10.19 -26.56 30.45
N ARG A 257 -10.01 -25.26 30.73
CA ARG A 257 -9.77 -24.79 32.09
C ARG A 257 -10.97 -25.20 32.94
N GLY A 258 -10.77 -26.20 33.78
CA GLY A 258 -11.74 -26.62 34.79
C GLY A 258 -12.14 -25.39 35.63
N ARG A 259 -13.41 -25.07 35.61
CA ARG A 259 -14.02 -24.09 36.50
C ARG A 259 -14.06 -24.75 37.88
N THR A 260 -12.99 -24.69 38.66
CA THR A 260 -13.04 -24.85 40.10
C THR A 260 -13.52 -23.53 40.70
N GLY A 261 -14.83 -23.43 40.84
CA GLY A 261 -15.45 -22.38 41.63
C GLY A 261 -15.27 -22.73 43.14
N PRO A 262 -14.89 -21.77 43.99
CA PRO A 262 -14.85 -22.01 45.42
C PRO A 262 -16.30 -22.10 45.95
N ALA A 263 -16.60 -23.22 46.66
CA ALA A 263 -17.81 -23.40 47.43
C ALA A 263 -17.92 -22.29 48.50
N ARG A 264 -18.85 -21.41 48.38
CA ARG A 264 -19.22 -20.47 49.46
C ARG A 264 -20.02 -21.23 50.50
N GLY A 265 -19.37 -21.48 51.63
CA GLY A 265 -20.03 -21.93 52.84
C GLY A 265 -21.03 -20.88 53.31
N ARG A 266 -22.30 -21.27 53.42
CA ARG A 266 -23.37 -20.49 54.08
C ARG A 266 -23.18 -20.72 55.60
N THR A 267 -22.58 -19.77 56.30
CA THR A 267 -22.73 -19.66 57.76
C THR A 267 -24.00 -18.88 58.06
N ALA A 268 -24.97 -19.57 58.61
CA ALA A 268 -26.20 -18.99 59.19
C ALA A 268 -25.81 -18.23 60.47
N VAL A 269 -26.00 -16.90 60.45
CA VAL A 269 -25.94 -16.10 61.68
C VAL A 269 -27.35 -15.87 62.13
N THR A 270 -27.66 -16.52 63.26
CA THR A 270 -28.90 -16.35 64.03
C THR A 270 -28.86 -14.96 64.68
N ALA A 271 -29.75 -14.07 64.30
CA ALA A 271 -29.95 -12.78 64.97
C ALA A 271 -30.86 -12.95 66.17
N THR A 272 -30.29 -12.79 67.34
CA THR A 272 -31.04 -12.62 68.61
C THR A 272 -31.40 -11.14 68.78
N ARG A 273 -32.65 -10.89 68.95
CA ARG A 273 -33.25 -9.57 69.25
C ARG A 273 -33.36 -9.41 70.77
N PRO A 274 -32.92 -8.32 71.38
CA PRO A 274 -33.37 -7.92 72.69
C PRO A 274 -34.51 -6.92 72.61
N ALA A 275 -35.51 -7.13 73.49
CA ALA A 275 -36.59 -6.23 73.77
C ALA A 275 -36.13 -5.20 74.84
N ALA A 276 -36.50 -3.94 74.64
CA ALA A 276 -37.06 -2.98 75.58
C ALA A 276 -37.19 -1.63 74.85
#